data_5040385aa9690691876c2d2b8d9d756f
#
_entry.id   5040385aa9690691876c2d2b8d9d756f
#
_cell.length_a   1.000
_cell.length_b   1.000
_cell.length_c   1.000
_cell.angle_alpha   90.00
_cell.angle_beta   90.00
_cell.angle_gamma   90.00
#
_symmetry.space_group_name_H-M   'P 1'
#
loop_
_entity.id
_entity.type
_entity.pdbx_description
1 polymer ?
#
loop_
_entity_poly.entity_id
_entity_poly.type
_entity_poly.pdbx_seq_one_letter_code
_entity_poly.pdbx_strand_id
1 'polypeptide(L)'
;MNTLFMHCRPGFEGEVCSEIAEHAARLNVSGYAKAKTGSACAEFVCTEEDGAQRLMHGQRFAELIFPRQWARGVFIDLPETDRISVILAHLREFPVCGSLWLEMVDTNDGKELSNFCKKFEVHLRKALLNAGKLVDDPSKPRLLLTFKSGREVFMGLAESNNSAMWPMGIPRLKFPRDAPSRSTLKLEEAWHHFIPRDQWDERLHGDMTGVDLGAAPGGWTWQLVNRGMLVTAIDNGPMAESLMDTGL
;
A
#
# COMPACT_ATOMS: atom_id res chain seq x y z
N MET A 1 -20.10 -6.65 6.90
CA MET A 1 -19.10 -5.72 6.31
C MET A 1 -19.21 -5.79 4.80
N ASN A 2 -20.08 -4.98 4.24
CA ASN A 2 -20.43 -5.04 2.81
C ASN A 2 -19.72 -4.00 1.93
N THR A 3 -18.81 -3.21 2.48
CA THR A 3 -18.07 -2.18 1.73
C THR A 3 -16.61 -2.61 1.53
N LEU A 4 -16.16 -2.57 0.28
CA LEU A 4 -14.76 -2.67 -0.09
C LEU A 4 -14.23 -1.25 -0.33
N PHE A 5 -13.26 -0.85 0.45
CA PHE A 5 -12.55 0.42 0.30
C PHE A 5 -11.22 0.18 -0.42
N MET A 6 -10.88 1.06 -1.34
CA MET A 6 -9.65 0.97 -2.13
C MET A 6 -8.93 2.30 -2.15
N HIS A 7 -7.65 2.29 -1.81
CA HIS A 7 -6.75 3.40 -2.12
C HIS A 7 -6.37 3.38 -3.59
N CYS A 8 -6.19 4.54 -4.18
CA CYS A 8 -5.66 4.68 -5.53
C CYS A 8 -4.78 5.93 -5.66
N ARG A 9 -4.22 6.12 -6.84
CA ARG A 9 -3.60 7.40 -7.19
C ARG A 9 -4.69 8.44 -7.43
N PRO A 10 -4.55 9.69 -6.93
CA PRO A 10 -5.47 10.77 -7.26
C PRO A 10 -5.63 10.94 -8.78
N GLY A 11 -6.87 11.02 -9.24
CA GLY A 11 -7.23 11.09 -10.66
C GLY A 11 -7.51 9.74 -11.34
N PHE A 12 -7.36 8.61 -10.62
CA PHE A 12 -7.65 7.26 -11.12
C PHE A 12 -8.85 6.60 -10.41
N GLU A 13 -9.66 7.38 -9.73
CA GLU A 13 -10.81 6.86 -8.99
C GLU A 13 -11.85 6.21 -9.92
N GLY A 14 -12.03 6.77 -11.12
CA GLY A 14 -12.94 6.24 -12.14
C GLY A 14 -12.48 4.88 -12.65
N GLU A 15 -11.20 4.72 -12.91
CA GLU A 15 -10.58 3.48 -13.36
C GLU A 15 -10.70 2.39 -12.29
N VAL A 16 -10.46 2.72 -11.01
CA VAL A 16 -10.70 1.78 -9.89
C VAL A 16 -12.15 1.35 -9.84
N CYS A 17 -13.11 2.29 -9.98
CA CYS A 17 -14.53 1.96 -10.00
C CYS A 17 -14.89 1.00 -11.14
N SER A 18 -14.34 1.24 -12.33
CA SER A 18 -14.58 0.40 -13.50
C SER A 18 -13.98 -1.00 -13.33
N GLU A 19 -12.72 -1.07 -12.89
CA GLU A 19 -12.00 -2.32 -12.67
C GLU A 19 -12.72 -3.19 -11.63
N ILE A 20 -13.07 -2.62 -10.47
CA ILE A 20 -13.70 -3.42 -9.42
C ILE A 20 -15.13 -3.85 -9.78
N ALA A 21 -15.87 -3.04 -10.54
CA ALA A 21 -17.19 -3.41 -11.03
C ALA A 21 -17.11 -4.59 -12.01
N GLU A 22 -16.10 -4.63 -12.88
CA GLU A 22 -15.87 -5.75 -13.79
C GLU A 22 -15.54 -7.05 -13.03
N HIS A 23 -14.64 -6.98 -12.03
CA HIS A 23 -14.33 -8.13 -11.19
C HIS A 23 -15.52 -8.60 -10.36
N ALA A 24 -16.32 -7.69 -9.82
CA ALA A 24 -17.54 -8.02 -9.09
C ALA A 24 -18.56 -8.74 -10.00
N ALA A 25 -18.74 -8.27 -11.24
CA ALA A 25 -19.62 -8.92 -12.21
C ALA A 25 -19.14 -10.36 -12.54
N ARG A 26 -17.84 -10.56 -12.76
CA ARG A 26 -17.25 -11.89 -13.00
C ARG A 26 -17.48 -12.88 -11.85
N LEU A 27 -17.48 -12.37 -10.61
CA LEU A 27 -17.65 -13.15 -9.39
C LEU A 27 -19.12 -13.24 -8.93
N ASN A 28 -20.06 -12.71 -9.72
CA ASN A 28 -21.48 -12.60 -9.36
C ASN A 28 -21.69 -11.93 -7.99
N VAL A 29 -20.95 -10.85 -7.71
CA VAL A 29 -21.11 -10.00 -6.54
C VAL A 29 -21.87 -8.75 -6.97
N SER A 30 -23.10 -8.60 -6.50
CA SER A 30 -23.93 -7.43 -6.78
C SER A 30 -23.53 -6.25 -5.91
N GLY A 31 -23.48 -5.06 -6.50
CA GLY A 31 -23.12 -3.84 -5.81
C GLY A 31 -22.92 -2.66 -6.75
N TYR A 32 -22.43 -1.58 -6.23
CA TYR A 32 -22.09 -0.38 -7.02
C TYR A 32 -20.80 0.26 -6.51
N ALA A 33 -20.04 0.78 -7.45
CA ALA A 33 -18.85 1.57 -7.15
C ALA A 33 -19.20 3.06 -6.98
N LYS A 34 -18.51 3.73 -6.09
CA LYS A 34 -18.60 5.19 -5.92
C LYS A 34 -17.23 5.77 -5.59
N ALA A 35 -16.96 6.95 -6.15
CA ALA A 35 -15.75 7.72 -5.86
C ALA A 35 -16.01 9.21 -6.08
N LYS A 36 -15.17 10.04 -5.46
CA LYS A 36 -15.12 11.48 -5.73
C LYS A 36 -13.77 11.75 -6.40
N THR A 37 -13.80 12.45 -7.52
CA THR A 37 -12.58 12.83 -8.24
C THR A 37 -11.58 13.55 -7.32
N GLY A 38 -10.34 13.13 -7.35
CA GLY A 38 -9.27 13.68 -6.51
C GLY A 38 -9.28 13.23 -5.05
N SER A 39 -10.14 12.28 -4.68
CA SER A 39 -10.19 11.74 -3.30
C SER A 39 -9.12 10.70 -3.00
N ALA A 40 -8.40 10.23 -4.01
CA ALA A 40 -7.40 9.15 -3.92
C ALA A 40 -7.95 7.83 -3.35
N CYS A 41 -9.25 7.63 -3.42
CA CYS A 41 -9.92 6.41 -2.98
C CYS A 41 -11.23 6.17 -3.72
N ALA A 42 -11.64 4.91 -3.75
CA ALA A 42 -12.93 4.46 -4.26
C ALA A 42 -13.54 3.44 -3.29
N GLU A 43 -14.84 3.26 -3.39
CA GLU A 43 -15.60 2.33 -2.58
C GLU A 43 -16.46 1.46 -3.50
N PHE A 44 -16.56 0.16 -3.19
CA PHE A 44 -17.56 -0.71 -3.79
C PHE A 44 -18.49 -1.20 -2.68
N VAL A 45 -19.77 -0.84 -2.78
CA VAL A 45 -20.78 -1.20 -1.80
C VAL A 45 -21.56 -2.40 -2.33
N CYS A 46 -21.36 -3.54 -1.69
CA CYS A 46 -22.04 -4.79 -2.04
C CYS A 46 -23.48 -4.81 -1.50
N THR A 47 -24.37 -5.43 -2.25
CA THR A 47 -25.77 -5.64 -1.83
C THR A 47 -25.84 -6.65 -0.68
N GLU A 48 -25.01 -7.70 -0.75
CA GLU A 48 -24.95 -8.77 0.24
C GLU A 48 -23.90 -8.47 1.31
N GLU A 49 -24.16 -8.91 2.54
CA GLU A 49 -23.25 -8.63 3.68
C GLU A 49 -21.85 -9.25 3.51
N ASP A 50 -21.78 -10.41 2.84
CA ASP A 50 -20.52 -11.13 2.57
C ASP A 50 -19.90 -10.77 1.21
N GLY A 51 -20.56 -9.94 0.40
CA GLY A 51 -20.14 -9.61 -0.96
C GLY A 51 -18.70 -9.10 -1.05
N ALA A 52 -18.30 -8.18 -0.17
CA ALA A 52 -16.93 -7.67 -0.13
C ALA A 52 -15.91 -8.76 0.22
N GLN A 53 -16.27 -9.70 1.09
CA GLN A 53 -15.43 -10.84 1.42
C GLN A 53 -15.28 -11.80 0.25
N ARG A 54 -16.39 -12.13 -0.44
CA ARG A 54 -16.37 -12.98 -1.63
C ARG A 54 -15.51 -12.37 -2.74
N LEU A 55 -15.63 -11.06 -2.94
CA LEU A 55 -14.84 -10.33 -3.93
C LEU A 55 -13.34 -10.40 -3.60
N MET A 56 -12.94 -10.16 -2.34
CA MET A 56 -11.55 -10.27 -1.91
C MET A 56 -11.00 -11.71 -1.95
N HIS A 57 -11.83 -12.72 -1.73
CA HIS A 57 -11.39 -14.11 -1.82
C HIS A 57 -11.30 -14.60 -3.28
N GLY A 58 -12.20 -14.13 -4.16
CA GLY A 58 -12.23 -14.52 -5.56
C GLY A 58 -11.26 -13.78 -6.46
N GLN A 59 -10.75 -12.63 -6.03
CA GLN A 59 -9.83 -11.79 -6.79
C GLN A 59 -8.49 -11.66 -6.06
N ARG A 60 -7.40 -11.91 -6.76
CA ARG A 60 -6.04 -11.67 -6.22
C ARG A 60 -5.71 -10.18 -6.31
N PHE A 61 -5.28 -9.60 -5.18
CA PHE A 61 -4.85 -8.20 -5.14
C PHE A 61 -3.73 -7.88 -6.15
N ALA A 62 -2.78 -8.80 -6.30
CA ALA A 62 -1.63 -8.64 -7.22
C ALA A 62 -2.03 -8.58 -8.71
N GLU A 63 -3.27 -8.91 -9.06
CA GLU A 63 -3.80 -8.84 -10.43
C GLU A 63 -4.58 -7.54 -10.69
N LEU A 64 -4.81 -6.72 -9.66
CA LEU A 64 -5.43 -5.41 -9.79
C LEU A 64 -4.42 -4.39 -10.33
N ILE A 65 -4.90 -3.49 -11.18
CA ILE A 65 -4.07 -2.49 -11.87
C ILE A 65 -4.07 -1.15 -11.14
N PHE A 66 -5.26 -0.66 -10.78
CA PHE A 66 -5.41 0.70 -10.24
C PHE A 66 -5.48 0.78 -8.72
N PRO A 67 -6.08 -0.20 -7.99
CA PRO A 67 -6.07 -0.21 -6.54
C PRO A 67 -4.65 -0.37 -5.97
N ARG A 68 -4.25 0.52 -5.07
CA ARG A 68 -2.96 0.45 -4.35
C ARG A 68 -3.04 -0.33 -3.05
N GLN A 69 -4.21 -0.35 -2.43
CA GLN A 69 -4.54 -1.08 -1.23
C GLN A 69 -6.05 -1.30 -1.21
N TRP A 70 -6.51 -2.38 -0.59
CA TRP A 70 -7.92 -2.63 -0.36
C TRP A 70 -8.20 -3.25 1.00
N ALA A 71 -9.41 -3.02 1.50
CA ALA A 71 -9.91 -3.65 2.72
C ALA A 71 -11.44 -3.70 2.69
N ARG A 72 -12.03 -4.74 3.28
CA ARG A 72 -13.48 -4.82 3.53
C ARG A 72 -13.79 -4.28 4.92
N GLY A 73 -14.85 -3.51 5.06
CA GLY A 73 -15.15 -2.92 6.35
C GLY A 73 -16.37 -2.02 6.38
N VAL A 74 -16.32 -1.05 7.27
CA VAL A 74 -17.39 -0.07 7.52
C VAL A 74 -16.81 1.32 7.75
N PHE A 75 -17.59 2.34 7.42
CA PHE A 75 -17.30 3.70 7.85
C PHE A 75 -17.81 3.95 9.25
N ILE A 76 -17.02 4.63 10.04
CA ILE A 76 -17.37 5.09 11.39
C ILE A 76 -17.11 6.60 11.51
N ASP A 77 -17.94 7.29 12.26
CA ASP A 77 -17.73 8.68 12.65
C ASP A 77 -17.10 8.73 14.04
N LEU A 78 -15.92 9.31 14.15
CA LEU A 78 -15.21 9.42 15.41
C LEU A 78 -15.46 10.78 16.06
N PRO A 79 -15.77 10.80 17.36
CA PRO A 79 -15.88 12.04 18.11
C PRO A 79 -14.51 12.73 18.25
N GLU A 80 -14.51 13.98 18.67
CA GLU A 80 -13.23 14.69 18.94
C GLU A 80 -12.49 14.11 20.13
N THR A 81 -13.23 13.60 21.11
CA THR A 81 -12.71 12.97 22.33
C THR A 81 -13.11 11.51 22.40
N ASP A 82 -12.37 10.68 23.13
CA ASP A 82 -12.65 9.26 23.39
C ASP A 82 -12.80 8.39 22.11
N ARG A 83 -12.00 8.67 21.10
CA ARG A 83 -11.99 7.92 19.84
C ARG A 83 -11.71 6.43 20.01
N ILE A 84 -10.86 6.07 20.98
CA ILE A 84 -10.45 4.68 21.22
C ILE A 84 -11.62 3.83 21.69
N SER A 85 -12.46 4.31 22.62
CA SER A 85 -13.62 3.56 23.08
C SER A 85 -14.62 3.30 21.95
N VAL A 86 -14.82 4.28 21.07
CA VAL A 86 -15.68 4.10 19.87
C VAL A 86 -15.11 3.04 18.94
N ILE A 87 -13.82 3.07 18.63
CA ILE A 87 -13.17 2.05 17.82
C ILE A 87 -13.31 0.67 18.46
N LEU A 88 -13.02 0.53 19.75
CA LEU A 88 -13.12 -0.74 20.47
C LEU A 88 -14.56 -1.28 20.46
N ALA A 89 -15.57 -0.41 20.57
CA ALA A 89 -16.98 -0.81 20.51
C ALA A 89 -17.32 -1.43 19.14
N HIS A 90 -16.87 -0.81 18.05
CA HIS A 90 -17.07 -1.34 16.69
C HIS A 90 -16.27 -2.63 16.43
N LEU A 91 -15.13 -2.81 17.08
CA LEU A 91 -14.29 -4.01 16.90
C LEU A 91 -14.85 -5.27 17.61
N ARG A 92 -15.97 -5.20 18.31
CA ARG A 92 -16.55 -6.39 18.96
C ARG A 92 -16.83 -7.52 17.96
N GLU A 93 -17.32 -7.18 16.79
CA GLU A 93 -17.67 -8.12 15.71
C GLU A 93 -16.49 -8.44 14.78
N PHE A 94 -15.35 -7.78 14.96
CA PHE A 94 -14.15 -8.02 14.17
C PHE A 94 -13.33 -9.18 14.76
N PRO A 95 -12.67 -9.99 13.94
CA PRO A 95 -11.75 -11.00 14.42
C PRO A 95 -10.53 -10.36 15.11
N VAL A 96 -9.76 -11.17 15.79
CA VAL A 96 -8.43 -10.76 16.27
C VAL A 96 -7.53 -10.53 15.07
N CYS A 97 -6.86 -9.39 15.03
CA CYS A 97 -5.99 -8.97 13.92
C CYS A 97 -4.51 -9.19 14.26
N GLY A 98 -3.70 -9.45 13.23
CA GLY A 98 -2.26 -9.69 13.37
C GLY A 98 -1.44 -8.41 13.31
N SER A 99 -1.97 -7.36 12.72
CA SER A 99 -1.30 -6.05 12.64
C SER A 99 -2.30 -4.91 12.57
N LEU A 100 -1.84 -3.71 12.90
CA LEU A 100 -2.60 -2.46 12.83
C LEU A 100 -1.88 -1.49 11.92
N TRP A 101 -2.58 -0.93 10.94
CA TRP A 101 -2.13 0.20 10.14
C TRP A 101 -3.12 1.36 10.22
N LEU A 102 -2.60 2.54 10.54
CA LEU A 102 -3.34 3.78 10.40
C LEU A 102 -2.93 4.42 9.09
N GLU A 103 -3.89 4.61 8.23
CA GLU A 103 -3.73 5.15 6.89
C GLU A 103 -4.52 6.46 6.74
N MET A 104 -4.19 7.23 5.74
CA MET A 104 -4.94 8.39 5.31
C MET A 104 -5.05 8.36 3.78
N VAL A 105 -6.03 9.04 3.21
CA VAL A 105 -6.12 9.19 1.75
C VAL A 105 -4.94 10.03 1.23
N ASP A 106 -4.41 9.71 0.04
CA ASP A 106 -3.23 10.39 -0.54
C ASP A 106 -3.59 11.74 -1.16
N THR A 107 -4.17 12.61 -0.35
CA THR A 107 -4.50 14.00 -0.67
C THR A 107 -3.69 14.97 0.20
N ASN A 108 -3.74 16.26 -0.09
CA ASN A 108 -3.08 17.25 0.75
C ASN A 108 -3.70 17.29 2.15
N ASP A 109 -5.03 17.29 2.25
CA ASP A 109 -5.75 17.24 3.53
C ASP A 109 -5.43 15.95 4.31
N GLY A 110 -5.33 14.80 3.60
CA GLY A 110 -4.92 13.55 4.20
C GLY A 110 -3.51 13.60 4.80
N LYS A 111 -2.57 14.28 4.14
CA LYS A 111 -1.19 14.44 4.64
C LYS A 111 -1.12 15.21 5.96
N GLU A 112 -2.02 16.17 6.18
CA GLU A 112 -2.10 16.92 7.45
C GLU A 112 -2.44 15.99 8.63
N LEU A 113 -3.19 14.91 8.39
CA LEU A 113 -3.51 13.90 9.40
C LEU A 113 -2.33 12.99 9.77
N SER A 114 -1.24 13.00 9.02
CA SER A 114 -0.12 12.08 9.20
C SER A 114 0.49 12.13 10.61
N ASN A 115 0.68 13.33 11.15
CA ASN A 115 1.24 13.49 12.51
C ASN A 115 0.25 13.03 13.59
N PHE A 116 -1.04 13.28 13.37
CA PHE A 116 -2.08 12.78 14.25
C PHE A 116 -2.10 11.24 14.23
N CYS A 117 -2.16 10.61 13.06
CA CYS A 117 -2.20 9.16 12.93
C CYS A 117 -1.01 8.50 13.63
N LYS A 118 0.22 9.02 13.45
CA LYS A 118 1.42 8.48 14.12
C LYS A 118 1.31 8.51 15.66
N LYS A 119 0.82 9.61 16.22
CA LYS A 119 0.65 9.74 17.68
C LYS A 119 -0.50 8.86 18.18
N PHE A 120 -1.60 8.85 17.45
CA PHE A 120 -2.79 8.11 17.80
C PHE A 120 -2.57 6.59 17.74
N GLU A 121 -1.79 6.11 16.76
CA GLU A 121 -1.47 4.70 16.60
C GLU A 121 -0.86 4.09 17.86
N VAL A 122 0.03 4.79 18.54
CA VAL A 122 0.70 4.30 19.75
C VAL A 122 -0.31 3.98 20.86
N HIS A 123 -1.26 4.88 21.09
CA HIS A 123 -2.28 4.72 22.12
C HIS A 123 -3.32 3.67 21.72
N LEU A 124 -3.74 3.69 20.46
CA LEU A 124 -4.72 2.71 19.95
C LEU A 124 -4.13 1.29 19.97
N ARG A 125 -2.89 1.10 19.54
CA ARG A 125 -2.20 -0.20 19.56
C ARG A 125 -2.16 -0.79 20.97
N LYS A 126 -1.82 0.02 21.96
CA LYS A 126 -1.85 -0.40 23.39
C LYS A 126 -3.25 -0.82 23.84
N ALA A 127 -4.27 -0.06 23.48
CA ALA A 127 -5.66 -0.37 23.82
C ALA A 127 -6.15 -1.67 23.14
N LEU A 128 -5.79 -1.89 21.89
CA LEU A 128 -6.15 -3.11 21.13
C LEU A 128 -5.46 -4.35 21.69
N LEU A 129 -4.19 -4.26 22.09
CA LEU A 129 -3.46 -5.35 22.76
C LEU A 129 -4.15 -5.69 24.10
N ASN A 130 -4.47 -4.70 24.91
CA ASN A 130 -5.15 -4.90 26.19
C ASN A 130 -6.55 -5.48 26.03
N ALA A 131 -7.25 -5.15 24.95
CA ALA A 131 -8.57 -5.69 24.62
C ALA A 131 -8.53 -7.08 23.94
N GLY A 132 -7.35 -7.64 23.70
CA GLY A 132 -7.17 -8.91 23.00
C GLY A 132 -7.61 -8.89 21.53
N LYS A 133 -7.66 -7.69 20.90
CA LYS A 133 -8.06 -7.50 19.50
C LYS A 133 -6.86 -7.41 18.54
N LEU A 134 -5.66 -7.30 19.08
CA LEU A 134 -4.42 -7.27 18.31
C LEU A 134 -3.41 -8.25 18.91
N VAL A 135 -2.74 -8.99 18.06
CA VAL A 135 -1.64 -9.92 18.39
C VAL A 135 -0.53 -9.73 17.37
N ASP A 136 0.67 -10.21 17.66
CA ASP A 136 1.76 -10.25 16.67
C ASP A 136 1.73 -11.61 15.95
N ASP A 137 0.90 -11.70 14.90
CA ASP A 137 0.70 -12.92 14.13
C ASP A 137 0.45 -12.56 12.65
N PRO A 138 1.43 -12.73 11.77
CA PRO A 138 1.32 -12.36 10.35
C PRO A 138 0.31 -13.20 9.57
N SER A 139 -0.17 -14.32 10.11
CA SER A 139 -1.20 -15.15 9.49
C SER A 139 -2.61 -14.59 9.63
N LYS A 140 -2.81 -13.68 10.59
CA LYS A 140 -4.11 -13.05 10.83
C LYS A 140 -4.33 -11.82 9.94
N PRO A 141 -5.60 -11.46 9.70
CA PRO A 141 -5.91 -10.28 8.91
C PRO A 141 -5.34 -9.01 9.57
N ARG A 142 -5.06 -8.03 8.73
CA ARG A 142 -4.60 -6.70 9.11
C ARG A 142 -5.79 -5.80 9.40
N LEU A 143 -5.78 -5.11 10.53
CA LEU A 143 -6.73 -4.03 10.81
C LEU A 143 -6.23 -2.73 10.16
N LEU A 144 -7.02 -2.20 9.24
CA LEU A 144 -6.78 -0.90 8.61
C LEU A 144 -7.76 0.13 9.17
N LEU A 145 -7.23 1.28 9.60
CA LEU A 145 -8.02 2.46 9.88
C LEU A 145 -7.58 3.57 8.92
N THR A 146 -8.40 3.81 7.90
CA THR A 146 -8.13 4.84 6.90
C THR A 146 -8.92 6.11 7.21
N PHE A 147 -8.20 7.16 7.56
CA PHE A 147 -8.76 8.47 7.85
C PHE A 147 -9.01 9.25 6.56
N LYS A 148 -10.28 9.54 6.26
CA LYS A 148 -10.67 10.49 5.22
C LYS A 148 -10.68 11.92 5.75
N SER A 149 -10.95 12.08 7.04
CA SER A 149 -10.88 13.34 7.78
C SER A 149 -10.56 13.09 9.25
N GLY A 150 -10.52 14.12 10.07
CA GLY A 150 -10.36 13.97 11.54
C GLY A 150 -11.48 13.19 12.22
N ARG A 151 -12.62 12.97 11.55
CA ARG A 151 -13.81 12.29 12.08
C ARG A 151 -14.19 11.07 11.27
N GLU A 152 -14.21 11.16 9.95
CA GLU A 152 -14.62 10.07 9.06
C GLU A 152 -13.48 9.08 8.86
N VAL A 153 -13.69 7.85 9.33
CA VAL A 153 -12.70 6.77 9.27
C VAL A 153 -13.32 5.52 8.68
N PHE A 154 -12.65 4.94 7.71
CA PHE A 154 -12.95 3.58 7.29
C PHE A 154 -12.18 2.59 8.17
N MET A 155 -12.90 1.69 8.81
CA MET A 155 -12.33 0.61 9.61
C MET A 155 -12.55 -0.72 8.89
N GLY A 156 -11.47 -1.38 8.50
CA GLY A 156 -11.54 -2.55 7.64
C GLY A 156 -10.51 -3.62 7.94
N LEU A 157 -10.74 -4.77 7.30
CA LEU A 157 -9.86 -5.93 7.32
C LEU A 157 -9.23 -6.12 5.93
N ALA A 158 -7.93 -6.28 5.90
CA ALA A 158 -7.18 -6.71 4.73
C ALA A 158 -6.47 -8.03 5.03
N GLU A 159 -6.61 -8.99 4.13
CA GLU A 159 -5.90 -10.27 4.25
C GLU A 159 -4.40 -10.04 4.02
N SER A 160 -3.55 -10.54 4.91
CA SER A 160 -2.11 -10.28 4.87
C SER A 160 -1.42 -10.77 3.59
N ASN A 161 -1.96 -11.83 3.00
CA ASN A 161 -1.48 -12.45 1.76
C ASN A 161 -2.22 -11.98 0.50
N ASN A 162 -3.26 -11.16 0.64
CA ASN A 162 -4.07 -10.64 -0.47
C ASN A 162 -4.37 -9.15 -0.33
N SER A 163 -3.36 -8.36 -0.03
CA SER A 163 -3.39 -6.91 0.10
C SER A 163 -1.99 -6.33 -0.12
N ALA A 164 -1.88 -5.01 -0.19
CA ALA A 164 -0.58 -4.37 -0.34
C ALA A 164 0.38 -4.67 0.82
N MET A 165 1.67 -4.69 0.51
CA MET A 165 2.74 -4.94 1.48
C MET A 165 3.07 -3.70 2.33
N TRP A 166 2.58 -2.53 1.96
CA TRP A 166 2.83 -1.25 2.63
C TRP A 166 1.54 -0.50 2.92
N PRO A 167 1.52 0.32 3.96
CA PRO A 167 0.39 1.21 4.22
C PRO A 167 0.05 2.06 3.00
N MET A 168 -1.25 2.18 2.68
CA MET A 168 -1.78 2.89 1.50
C MET A 168 -1.29 2.28 0.16
N GLY A 169 -0.60 1.14 0.16
CA GLY A 169 0.08 0.57 -1.01
C GLY A 169 1.24 1.42 -1.53
N ILE A 170 1.82 2.29 -0.70
CA ILE A 170 2.89 3.21 -1.11
C ILE A 170 4.17 2.82 -0.38
N PRO A 171 5.16 2.24 -1.05
CA PRO A 171 6.48 2.02 -0.47
C PRO A 171 7.15 3.37 -0.19
N ARG A 172 7.47 3.62 1.07
CA ARG A 172 8.19 4.83 1.48
C ARG A 172 9.67 4.53 1.58
N LEU A 173 10.29 4.26 0.42
CA LEU A 173 11.70 3.95 0.31
C LEU A 173 12.54 5.19 0.67
N LYS A 174 13.64 4.94 1.39
CA LYS A 174 14.56 6.00 1.78
C LYS A 174 15.52 6.27 0.63
N PHE A 175 15.58 7.52 0.18
CA PHE A 175 16.54 7.90 -0.86
C PHE A 175 17.98 7.79 -0.32
N PRO A 176 18.84 6.97 -0.95
CA PRO A 176 20.24 6.85 -0.58
C PRO A 176 20.99 8.16 -0.83
N ARG A 177 21.90 8.53 0.07
CA ARG A 177 22.63 9.82 -0.05
C ARG A 177 23.54 9.88 -1.27
N ASP A 178 24.12 8.72 -1.62
CA ASP A 178 25.12 8.62 -2.69
C ASP A 178 24.51 8.31 -4.05
N ALA A 179 23.19 8.15 -4.10
CA ALA A 179 22.52 7.88 -5.37
C ALA A 179 22.42 9.15 -6.24
N PRO A 180 22.77 9.06 -7.54
CA PRO A 180 22.86 10.24 -8.41
C PRO A 180 21.52 10.86 -8.75
N SER A 181 20.40 10.11 -8.63
CA SER A 181 19.07 10.65 -8.88
C SER A 181 17.98 9.87 -8.15
N ARG A 182 16.81 10.50 -7.99
CA ARG A 182 15.63 9.86 -7.37
C ARG A 182 15.05 8.70 -8.20
N SER A 183 15.44 8.54 -9.47
CA SER A 183 15.04 7.39 -10.29
C SER A 183 15.50 6.06 -9.70
N THR A 184 16.56 6.06 -8.90
CA THR A 184 17.02 4.94 -8.06
C THR A 184 15.88 4.25 -7.33
N LEU A 185 14.96 5.02 -6.73
CA LEU A 185 13.83 4.48 -5.98
C LEU A 185 12.82 3.75 -6.85
N LYS A 186 12.71 4.09 -8.15
CA LYS A 186 11.77 3.41 -9.07
C LYS A 186 12.18 1.97 -9.33
N LEU A 187 13.48 1.73 -9.52
CA LEU A 187 13.99 0.38 -9.73
C LEU A 187 13.88 -0.45 -8.44
N GLU A 188 14.19 0.14 -7.28
CA GLU A 188 14.04 -0.52 -5.98
C GLU A 188 12.57 -0.88 -5.71
N GLU A 189 11.64 0.02 -6.00
CA GLU A 189 10.20 -0.23 -5.88
C GLU A 189 9.77 -1.38 -6.81
N ALA A 190 10.24 -1.40 -8.07
CA ALA A 190 9.97 -2.48 -9.01
C ALA A 190 10.47 -3.84 -8.48
N TRP A 191 11.67 -3.89 -7.91
CA TRP A 191 12.17 -5.11 -7.30
C TRP A 191 11.28 -5.61 -6.15
N HIS A 192 10.82 -4.71 -5.30
CA HIS A 192 9.87 -5.07 -4.24
C HIS A 192 8.55 -5.63 -4.76
N HIS A 193 8.07 -5.18 -5.91
CA HIS A 193 6.83 -5.66 -6.51
C HIS A 193 6.99 -6.98 -7.27
N PHE A 194 8.11 -7.16 -7.98
CA PHE A 194 8.26 -8.25 -8.94
C PHE A 194 9.17 -9.39 -8.47
N ILE A 195 9.97 -9.16 -7.43
CA ILE A 195 10.91 -10.16 -6.91
C ILE A 195 10.64 -10.36 -5.41
N PRO A 196 10.22 -11.57 -4.98
CA PRO A 196 10.10 -11.88 -3.57
C PRO A 196 11.39 -11.56 -2.80
N ARG A 197 11.27 -10.99 -1.61
CA ARG A 197 12.43 -10.49 -0.86
C ARG A 197 13.45 -11.57 -0.51
N ASP A 198 12.98 -12.76 -0.25
CA ASP A 198 13.79 -13.96 0.02
C ASP A 198 14.57 -14.46 -1.20
N GLN A 199 14.20 -14.04 -2.42
CA GLN A 199 14.90 -14.36 -3.66
C GLN A 199 15.89 -13.28 -4.12
N TRP A 200 16.03 -12.17 -3.38
CA TRP A 200 16.86 -11.05 -3.83
C TRP A 200 18.33 -11.42 -3.96
N ASP A 201 18.87 -12.23 -3.04
CA ASP A 201 20.29 -12.64 -3.08
C ASP A 201 20.57 -13.63 -4.22
N GLU A 202 19.55 -14.37 -4.65
CA GLU A 202 19.64 -15.28 -5.81
C GLU A 202 19.44 -14.54 -7.14
N ARG A 203 18.50 -13.62 -7.21
CA ARG A 203 18.05 -12.98 -8.46
C ARG A 203 18.66 -11.61 -8.74
N LEU A 204 19.40 -11.04 -7.78
CA LEU A 204 20.02 -9.71 -7.85
C LEU A 204 21.44 -9.79 -7.26
N HIS A 205 22.31 -10.66 -7.79
CA HIS A 205 23.66 -10.88 -7.27
C HIS A 205 24.75 -10.27 -8.15
N GLY A 206 25.96 -10.09 -7.59
CA GLY A 206 27.06 -9.39 -8.23
C GLY A 206 27.68 -10.07 -9.45
N ASP A 207 27.44 -11.37 -9.65
CA ASP A 207 27.95 -12.08 -10.85
C ASP A 207 27.10 -11.83 -12.12
N MET A 208 26.01 -11.06 -11.98
CA MET A 208 25.15 -10.69 -13.11
C MET A 208 25.73 -9.50 -13.88
N THR A 209 25.39 -9.44 -15.16
CA THR A 209 25.64 -8.27 -16.00
C THR A 209 24.33 -7.56 -16.30
N GLY A 210 24.34 -6.22 -16.29
CA GLY A 210 23.19 -5.38 -16.57
C GLY A 210 23.42 -4.45 -17.74
N VAL A 211 22.32 -4.05 -18.40
CA VAL A 211 22.33 -2.96 -19.39
C VAL A 211 21.27 -1.94 -18.96
N ASP A 212 21.68 -0.68 -18.81
CA ASP A 212 20.79 0.45 -18.51
C ASP A 212 20.70 1.36 -19.73
N LEU A 213 19.50 1.45 -20.32
CA LEU A 213 19.23 2.26 -21.52
C LEU A 213 18.55 3.57 -21.10
N GLY A 214 19.15 4.70 -21.45
CA GLY A 214 18.73 6.02 -20.95
C GLY A 214 19.24 6.24 -19.53
N ALA A 215 20.50 5.86 -19.29
CA ALA A 215 21.06 5.68 -17.95
C ALA A 215 21.31 7.00 -17.19
N ALA A 216 21.68 8.09 -17.89
CA ALA A 216 22.11 9.32 -17.23
C ALA A 216 21.06 9.93 -16.30
N PRO A 217 21.47 10.42 -15.14
CA PRO A 217 22.80 10.45 -14.54
C PRO A 217 23.22 9.17 -13.80
N GLY A 218 22.48 8.06 -13.94
CA GLY A 218 22.86 6.75 -13.39
C GLY A 218 22.04 6.26 -12.21
N GLY A 219 20.78 6.67 -12.08
CA GLY A 219 19.96 6.25 -10.95
C GLY A 219 19.66 4.75 -10.90
N TRP A 220 19.36 4.13 -12.02
CA TRP A 220 19.18 2.68 -12.10
C TRP A 220 20.52 1.95 -12.13
N THR A 221 21.50 2.48 -12.88
CA THR A 221 22.87 1.99 -12.86
C THR A 221 23.41 1.87 -11.44
N TRP A 222 23.17 2.90 -10.59
CA TRP A 222 23.61 2.90 -9.19
C TRP A 222 23.04 1.71 -8.39
N GLN A 223 21.75 1.37 -8.61
CA GLN A 223 21.13 0.24 -7.92
C GLN A 223 21.76 -1.10 -8.32
N LEU A 224 22.09 -1.26 -9.60
CA LEU A 224 22.71 -2.47 -10.13
C LEU A 224 24.16 -2.60 -9.65
N VAL A 225 24.95 -1.53 -9.78
CA VAL A 225 26.33 -1.45 -9.29
C VAL A 225 26.41 -1.67 -7.76
N ASN A 226 25.47 -1.13 -7.01
CA ASN A 226 25.41 -1.33 -5.56
C ASN A 226 25.11 -2.78 -5.15
N ARG A 227 24.65 -3.61 -6.09
CA ARG A 227 24.54 -5.06 -5.99
C ARG A 227 25.77 -5.81 -6.45
N GLY A 228 26.82 -5.09 -6.90
CA GLY A 228 28.06 -5.65 -7.43
C GLY A 228 27.99 -6.11 -8.89
N MET A 229 26.91 -5.74 -9.61
CA MET A 229 26.76 -6.12 -11.03
C MET A 229 27.66 -5.29 -11.93
N LEU A 230 28.21 -5.90 -12.97
CA LEU A 230 28.84 -5.19 -14.07
C LEU A 230 27.76 -4.59 -14.98
N VAL A 231 27.78 -3.26 -15.18
CA VAL A 231 26.71 -2.56 -15.89
C VAL A 231 27.21 -1.83 -17.13
N THR A 232 26.59 -2.08 -18.27
CA THR A 232 26.77 -1.27 -19.48
C THR A 232 25.69 -0.18 -19.50
N ALA A 233 26.08 1.05 -19.17
CA ALA A 233 25.20 2.22 -19.20
C ALA A 233 25.25 2.91 -20.56
N ILE A 234 24.11 3.10 -21.21
CA ILE A 234 23.97 3.71 -22.53
C ILE A 234 23.10 4.96 -22.45
N ASP A 235 23.71 6.11 -22.69
CA ASP A 235 23.02 7.42 -22.73
C ASP A 235 23.87 8.41 -23.56
N ASN A 236 23.24 9.53 -23.95
CA ASN A 236 23.93 10.67 -24.57
C ASN A 236 24.27 11.77 -23.53
N GLY A 237 23.80 11.66 -22.29
CA GLY A 237 24.09 12.53 -21.16
C GLY A 237 25.25 12.02 -20.31
N PRO A 238 25.81 12.89 -19.45
CA PRO A 238 26.90 12.49 -18.56
C PRO A 238 26.42 11.61 -17.42
N MET A 239 27.16 10.57 -17.12
CA MET A 239 27.01 9.75 -15.92
C MET A 239 27.62 10.47 -14.70
N ALA A 240 27.12 10.18 -13.52
CA ALA A 240 27.69 10.70 -12.27
C ALA A 240 29.14 10.16 -12.08
N GLU A 241 30.08 11.05 -11.73
CA GLU A 241 31.50 10.69 -11.52
C GLU A 241 31.66 9.55 -10.51
N SER A 242 30.89 9.62 -9.40
CA SER A 242 30.90 8.58 -8.36
C SER A 242 30.55 7.18 -8.85
N LEU A 243 29.82 7.05 -9.95
CA LEU A 243 29.54 5.76 -10.59
C LEU A 243 30.69 5.33 -11.48
N MET A 244 31.29 6.25 -12.23
CA MET A 244 32.42 5.95 -13.10
C MET A 244 33.64 5.46 -12.31
N ASP A 245 33.82 5.96 -11.08
CA ASP A 245 34.91 5.58 -10.19
C ASP A 245 34.78 4.16 -9.62
N THR A 246 33.61 3.52 -9.74
CA THR A 246 33.39 2.14 -9.25
C THR A 246 34.07 1.10 -10.12
N GLY A 247 34.23 1.35 -11.40
CA GLY A 247 34.79 0.40 -12.39
C GLY A 247 33.88 -0.79 -12.72
N LEU A 248 32.59 -0.72 -12.34
CA LEU A 248 31.59 -1.79 -12.57
C LEU A 248 30.61 -1.46 -13.69
#